data_81bbf05fc4420500db16f30e2b5814e8
#
_entry.id   81bbf05fc4420500db16f30e2b5814e8
#
_cell.length_a   1.000
_cell.length_b   1.000
_cell.length_c   1.000
_cell.angle_alpha   90.00
_cell.angle_beta   90.00
_cell.angle_gamma   90.00
#
_symmetry.space_group_name_H-M   'P 1'
#
loop_
_entity.id
_entity.type
_entity.pdbx_description
1 polymer ?
#
loop_
_entity_poly.entity_id
_entity_poly.type
_entity_poly.pdbx_seq_one_letter_code
_entity_poly.pdbx_strand_id
1 'polypeptide(L)'
;ITPAHDPNDFEVGKRHNLEEINIMNDDATINALGGKYAGMDRYEARKAMIADLEAEGLLVKVVPHSHNVGTHDRCKTTVEPLIKPQWFVKMEEMAKPALEAVKKGELKLIPERMNKNYYNWLENIRDWCVSRQLWWGHRIPAYYCQDCGEITVSKDAVCTCPKCSSSNMKQDEDTLDTWFSSALWPFSTLGWPKNTEEMDYFFPTDVLVTGYDIIF
;
A
#
# COMPACT_ATOMS: atom_id res chain seq x y z
N ILE A 1 22.47 2.91 7.96
CA ILE A 1 21.33 2.27 7.26
C ILE A 1 20.15 2.26 8.20
N THR A 2 19.01 2.80 7.76
CA THR A 2 17.77 2.99 8.55
C THR A 2 16.57 2.36 7.84
N PRO A 3 16.43 1.02 7.89
CA PRO A 3 15.41 0.30 7.11
C PRO A 3 13.97 0.79 7.36
N ALA A 4 13.68 1.27 8.58
CA ALA A 4 12.34 1.74 8.92
C ALA A 4 11.97 3.12 8.34
N HIS A 5 12.95 3.91 7.86
CA HIS A 5 12.74 5.31 7.52
C HIS A 5 13.28 5.73 6.14
N ASP A 6 13.77 4.79 5.35
CA ASP A 6 14.22 5.02 3.98
C ASP A 6 13.87 3.83 3.09
N PRO A 7 13.21 4.05 1.92
CA PRO A 7 12.82 2.95 1.03
C PRO A 7 13.99 2.14 0.47
N ASN A 8 15.14 2.76 0.19
CA ASN A 8 16.32 2.05 -0.32
C ASN A 8 16.97 1.23 0.80
N ASP A 9 17.06 1.81 2.01
CA ASP A 9 17.57 1.11 3.19
C ASP A 9 16.66 -0.05 3.59
N PHE A 10 15.34 0.06 3.38
CA PHE A 10 14.40 -1.03 3.57
C PHE A 10 14.71 -2.24 2.68
N GLU A 11 14.96 -2.01 1.39
CA GLU A 11 15.34 -3.08 0.47
C GLU A 11 16.71 -3.69 0.83
N VAL A 12 17.64 -2.88 1.29
CA VAL A 12 18.92 -3.37 1.84
C VAL A 12 18.68 -4.19 3.10
N GLY A 13 17.83 -3.70 4.00
CA GLY A 13 17.44 -4.39 5.22
C GLY A 13 16.89 -5.78 4.95
N LYS A 14 15.97 -5.90 3.99
CA LYS A 14 15.43 -7.19 3.56
C LYS A 14 16.50 -8.15 3.04
N ARG A 15 17.39 -7.68 2.16
CA ARG A 15 18.46 -8.51 1.58
C ARG A 15 19.44 -9.03 2.63
N HIS A 16 19.69 -8.25 3.68
CA HIS A 16 20.68 -8.54 4.71
C HIS A 16 20.07 -8.93 6.06
N ASN A 17 18.74 -9.08 6.13
CA ASN A 17 18.01 -9.40 7.36
C ASN A 17 18.37 -8.46 8.53
N LEU A 18 18.38 -7.15 8.26
CA LEU A 18 18.65 -6.12 9.26
C LEU A 18 17.38 -5.83 10.07
N GLU A 19 17.57 -5.41 11.32
CA GLU A 19 16.48 -5.01 12.18
C GLU A 19 15.82 -3.71 11.69
N GLU A 20 14.49 -3.68 11.74
CA GLU A 20 13.66 -2.53 11.36
C GLU A 20 13.26 -1.76 12.63
N ILE A 21 14.06 -0.76 12.99
CA ILE A 21 13.81 0.05 14.19
C ILE A 21 13.04 1.30 13.82
N ASN A 22 11.74 1.32 14.08
CA ASN A 22 10.91 2.50 13.89
C ASN A 22 10.99 3.42 15.10
N ILE A 23 11.51 4.64 14.91
CA ILE A 23 11.70 5.64 15.98
C ILE A 23 10.68 6.78 15.93
N MET A 24 9.69 6.73 15.03
CA MET A 24 8.66 7.78 14.90
C MET A 24 7.26 7.28 15.24
N ASN A 25 6.47 8.15 15.81
CA ASN A 25 5.02 8.03 15.93
C ASN A 25 4.33 8.49 14.64
N ASP A 26 3.02 8.28 14.54
CA ASP A 26 2.21 8.63 13.36
C ASP A 26 2.14 10.14 13.10
N ASP A 27 2.31 10.96 14.13
CA ASP A 27 2.38 12.42 14.05
C ASP A 27 3.80 12.94 13.77
N ALA A 28 4.73 12.04 13.48
CA ALA A 28 6.15 12.31 13.24
C ALA A 28 6.91 12.90 14.45
N THR A 29 6.40 12.71 15.65
CA THR A 29 7.21 12.87 16.86
C THR A 29 8.08 11.64 17.09
N ILE A 30 9.19 11.81 17.81
CA ILE A 30 10.07 10.70 18.15
C ILE A 30 9.43 9.84 19.24
N ASN A 31 9.37 8.53 19.03
CA ASN A 31 8.81 7.59 19.99
C ASN A 31 9.82 7.20 21.10
N ALA A 32 9.42 6.32 22.01
CA ALA A 32 10.25 5.91 23.16
C ALA A 32 11.59 5.25 22.76
N LEU A 33 11.68 4.64 21.55
CA LEU A 33 12.93 4.05 21.05
C LEU A 33 13.97 5.09 20.66
N GLY A 34 13.58 6.34 20.46
CA GLY A 34 14.48 7.47 20.23
C GLY A 34 15.22 7.96 21.50
N GLY A 35 15.05 7.30 22.65
CA GLY A 35 15.75 7.57 23.90
C GLY A 35 15.55 9.01 24.39
N LYS A 36 16.64 9.76 24.57
CA LYS A 36 16.60 11.14 25.09
C LYS A 36 15.84 12.13 24.20
N TYR A 37 15.58 11.79 22.94
CA TYR A 37 14.83 12.62 21.99
C TYR A 37 13.33 12.27 21.96
N ALA A 38 12.88 11.28 22.74
CA ALA A 38 11.48 10.84 22.75
C ALA A 38 10.52 12.01 23.06
N GLY A 39 9.43 12.10 22.32
CA GLY A 39 8.42 13.15 22.40
C GLY A 39 8.77 14.45 21.65
N MET A 40 9.98 14.59 21.12
CA MET A 40 10.35 15.75 20.31
C MET A 40 9.74 15.68 18.91
N ASP A 41 9.41 16.84 18.33
CA ASP A 41 9.20 16.96 16.89
C ASP A 41 10.47 16.54 16.13
N ARG A 42 10.31 15.90 14.98
CA ARG A 42 11.43 15.37 14.17
C ARG A 42 12.50 16.41 13.80
N TYR A 43 12.10 17.65 13.57
CA TYR A 43 13.04 18.73 13.25
C TYR A 43 13.79 19.23 14.47
N GLU A 44 13.13 19.30 15.62
CA GLU A 44 13.75 19.65 16.91
C GLU A 44 14.70 18.53 17.36
N ALA A 45 14.31 17.27 17.20
CA ALA A 45 15.18 16.13 17.49
C ALA A 45 16.45 16.16 16.62
N ARG A 46 16.33 16.50 15.32
CA ARG A 46 17.49 16.66 14.43
C ARG A 46 18.47 17.72 14.92
N LYS A 47 17.96 18.88 15.34
CA LYS A 47 18.79 19.96 15.89
C LYS A 47 19.48 19.53 17.17
N ALA A 48 18.73 18.91 18.09
CA ALA A 48 19.29 18.41 19.35
C ALA A 48 20.37 17.35 19.12
N MET A 49 20.13 16.42 18.21
CA MET A 49 21.12 15.37 17.85
C MET A 49 22.41 15.96 17.28
N ILE A 50 22.30 16.97 16.41
CA ILE A 50 23.49 17.64 15.84
C ILE A 50 24.28 18.33 16.95
N ALA A 51 23.62 19.02 17.86
CA ALA A 51 24.28 19.68 19.00
C ALA A 51 24.96 18.68 19.95
N ASP A 52 24.34 17.54 20.20
CA ASP A 52 24.93 16.49 21.03
C ASP A 52 26.16 15.86 20.35
N LEU A 53 26.10 15.57 19.06
CA LEU A 53 27.24 15.06 18.31
C LEU A 53 28.41 16.05 18.28
N GLU A 54 28.12 17.35 18.22
CA GLU A 54 29.12 18.40 18.33
C GLU A 54 29.76 18.43 19.73
N ALA A 55 28.95 18.35 20.76
CA ALA A 55 29.42 18.34 22.16
C ALA A 55 30.26 17.09 22.47
N GLU A 56 29.97 15.97 21.85
CA GLU A 56 30.70 14.71 21.98
C GLU A 56 31.98 14.66 21.07
N GLY A 57 32.19 15.68 20.24
CA GLY A 57 33.33 15.74 19.31
C GLY A 57 33.22 14.75 18.12
N LEU A 58 32.03 14.24 17.86
CA LEU A 58 31.73 13.27 16.80
C LEU A 58 31.29 13.95 15.50
N LEU A 59 30.88 15.21 15.53
CA LEU A 59 30.46 15.97 14.37
C LEU A 59 31.66 16.44 13.55
N VAL A 60 31.85 15.89 12.34
CA VAL A 60 32.93 16.27 11.45
C VAL A 60 32.65 17.58 10.71
N LYS A 61 31.45 17.66 10.10
CA LYS A 61 30.97 18.86 9.39
C LYS A 61 29.49 18.75 9.04
N VAL A 62 28.85 19.92 8.89
CA VAL A 62 27.53 20.05 8.27
C VAL A 62 27.71 20.71 6.90
N VAL A 63 27.17 20.10 5.86
CA VAL A 63 27.27 20.59 4.48
C VAL A 63 25.86 20.82 3.94
N PRO A 64 25.56 22.00 3.37
CA PRO A 64 24.31 22.23 2.66
C PRO A 64 24.14 21.22 1.53
N HIS A 65 22.97 20.59 1.47
CA HIS A 65 22.61 19.63 0.44
C HIS A 65 21.22 19.92 -0.09
N SER A 66 21.08 19.91 -1.42
CA SER A 66 19.79 20.10 -2.09
C SER A 66 19.34 18.77 -2.68
N HIS A 67 18.13 18.34 -2.31
CA HIS A 67 17.49 17.13 -2.83
C HIS A 67 15.97 17.31 -2.90
N ASN A 68 15.30 16.45 -3.66
CA ASN A 68 13.86 16.44 -3.72
C ASN A 68 13.27 15.76 -2.48
N VAL A 69 12.33 16.43 -1.83
CA VAL A 69 11.61 15.91 -0.67
C VAL A 69 10.14 15.74 -1.05
N GLY A 70 9.58 14.55 -0.79
CA GLY A 70 8.16 14.30 -0.99
C GLY A 70 7.30 15.16 -0.06
N THR A 71 6.27 15.77 -0.60
CA THR A 71 5.28 16.52 0.17
C THR A 71 3.88 16.07 -0.17
N HIS A 72 2.98 16.11 0.81
CA HIS A 72 1.57 15.86 0.58
C HIS A 72 0.98 16.94 -0.35
N ASP A 73 0.24 16.52 -1.37
CA ASP A 73 -0.22 17.42 -2.45
C ASP A 73 -1.16 18.53 -1.98
N ARG A 74 -1.98 18.29 -0.96
CA ARG A 74 -2.92 19.28 -0.41
C ARG A 74 -2.32 20.17 0.66
N CYS A 75 -1.77 19.58 1.72
CA CYS A 75 -1.29 20.35 2.88
C CYS A 75 0.19 20.73 2.80
N LYS A 76 0.92 20.23 1.81
CA LYS A 76 2.35 20.48 1.60
C LYS A 76 3.26 20.05 2.75
N THR A 77 2.74 19.28 3.70
CA THR A 77 3.54 18.69 4.77
C THR A 77 4.51 17.69 4.19
N THR A 78 5.75 17.69 4.69
CA THR A 78 6.78 16.72 4.32
C THR A 78 6.33 15.31 4.68
N VAL A 79 6.42 14.39 3.72
CA VAL A 79 6.17 12.96 3.92
C VAL A 79 7.40 12.32 4.52
N GLU A 80 7.22 11.63 5.63
CA GLU A 80 8.26 10.82 6.26
C GLU A 80 7.99 9.34 5.97
N PRO A 81 8.98 8.59 5.47
CA PRO A 81 8.83 7.14 5.30
C PRO A 81 8.62 6.45 6.65
N LEU A 82 7.60 5.63 6.74
CA LEU A 82 7.24 4.90 7.95
C LEU A 82 6.74 3.50 7.58
N ILE A 83 7.30 2.47 8.20
CA ILE A 83 6.84 1.10 8.01
C ILE A 83 5.55 0.89 8.79
N LYS A 84 4.51 0.45 8.07
CA LYS A 84 3.22 0.06 8.63
C LYS A 84 2.69 -1.19 7.94
N PRO A 85 1.94 -2.05 8.65
CA PRO A 85 1.19 -3.12 8.02
C PRO A 85 0.22 -2.55 6.99
N GLN A 86 0.17 -3.15 5.80
CA GLN A 86 -0.74 -2.80 4.71
C GLN A 86 -1.28 -4.07 4.08
N TRP A 87 -2.46 -3.98 3.48
CA TRP A 87 -3.04 -5.08 2.72
C TRP A 87 -2.56 -5.02 1.27
N PHE A 88 -2.07 -6.16 0.78
CA PHE A 88 -1.59 -6.32 -0.58
C PHE A 88 -2.33 -7.44 -1.30
N VAL A 89 -2.57 -7.23 -2.59
CA VAL A 89 -3.00 -8.27 -3.52
C VAL A 89 -1.76 -8.75 -4.30
N LYS A 90 -1.53 -10.07 -4.31
CA LYS A 90 -0.49 -10.69 -5.13
C LYS A 90 -0.88 -10.63 -6.59
N MET A 91 -0.19 -9.80 -7.37
CA MET A 91 -0.58 -9.48 -8.73
C MET A 91 0.02 -10.42 -9.79
N GLU A 92 1.15 -11.06 -9.52
CA GLU A 92 1.89 -11.85 -10.53
C GLU A 92 1.02 -12.93 -11.17
N GLU A 93 0.31 -13.72 -10.36
CA GLU A 93 -0.53 -14.81 -10.88
C GLU A 93 -1.71 -14.30 -11.72
N MET A 94 -2.24 -13.12 -11.42
CA MET A 94 -3.32 -12.49 -12.17
C MET A 94 -2.83 -11.82 -13.46
N ALA A 95 -1.61 -11.31 -13.48
CA ALA A 95 -1.03 -10.68 -14.67
C ALA A 95 -0.71 -11.69 -15.78
N LYS A 96 -0.33 -12.92 -15.43
CA LYS A 96 0.03 -13.97 -16.42
C LYS A 96 -1.05 -14.22 -17.47
N PRO A 97 -2.30 -14.55 -17.10
CA PRO A 97 -3.35 -14.78 -18.11
C PRO A 97 -3.68 -13.52 -18.91
N ALA A 98 -3.61 -12.34 -18.33
CA ALA A 98 -3.84 -11.08 -19.01
C ALA A 98 -2.78 -10.81 -20.10
N LEU A 99 -1.49 -11.05 -19.79
CA LEU A 99 -0.40 -10.99 -20.76
C LEU A 99 -0.58 -11.98 -21.90
N GLU A 100 -0.91 -13.23 -21.59
CA GLU A 100 -1.09 -14.28 -22.58
C GLU A 100 -2.26 -14.00 -23.52
N ALA A 101 -3.36 -13.41 -23.05
CA ALA A 101 -4.49 -13.04 -23.88
C ALA A 101 -4.09 -12.06 -24.99
N VAL A 102 -3.25 -11.06 -24.70
CA VAL A 102 -2.75 -10.12 -25.71
C VAL A 102 -1.71 -10.79 -26.62
N LYS A 103 -0.79 -11.58 -26.07
CA LYS A 103 0.23 -12.30 -26.87
C LYS A 103 -0.39 -13.29 -27.86
N LYS A 104 -1.49 -13.93 -27.49
CA LYS A 104 -2.25 -14.85 -28.37
C LYS A 104 -3.21 -14.13 -29.33
N GLY A 105 -3.40 -12.83 -29.17
CA GLY A 105 -4.33 -12.04 -30.00
C GLY A 105 -5.82 -12.21 -29.62
N GLU A 106 -6.11 -12.82 -28.48
CA GLU A 106 -7.46 -12.94 -27.92
C GLU A 106 -7.97 -11.56 -27.46
N LEU A 107 -7.06 -10.70 -26.98
CA LEU A 107 -7.29 -9.30 -26.69
C LEU A 107 -6.38 -8.44 -27.57
N LYS A 108 -6.95 -7.43 -28.22
CA LYS A 108 -6.21 -6.50 -29.09
C LYS A 108 -6.26 -5.09 -28.54
N LEU A 109 -5.10 -4.47 -28.36
CA LEU A 109 -5.02 -3.06 -28.00
C LEU A 109 -4.96 -2.18 -29.25
N ILE A 110 -5.81 -1.19 -29.32
CA ILE A 110 -5.89 -0.26 -30.47
C ILE A 110 -5.65 1.17 -29.95
N PRO A 111 -4.60 1.86 -30.40
CA PRO A 111 -3.63 1.47 -31.42
C PRO A 111 -2.58 0.45 -30.88
N GLU A 112 -2.06 -0.39 -31.76
CA GLU A 112 -1.14 -1.48 -31.40
C GLU A 112 0.13 -1.03 -30.66
N ARG A 113 0.56 0.22 -30.85
CA ARG A 113 1.69 0.79 -30.10
C ARG A 113 1.52 0.71 -28.58
N MET A 114 0.29 0.59 -28.08
CA MET A 114 -0.02 0.47 -26.65
C MET A 114 0.39 -0.89 -26.07
N ASN A 115 0.60 -1.90 -26.90
CA ASN A 115 1.10 -3.22 -26.47
C ASN A 115 2.41 -3.09 -25.68
N LYS A 116 3.30 -2.18 -26.11
CA LYS A 116 4.58 -1.98 -25.41
C LYS A 116 4.39 -1.54 -23.96
N ASN A 117 3.47 -0.60 -23.71
CA ASN A 117 3.17 -0.11 -22.37
C ASN A 117 2.52 -1.20 -21.52
N TYR A 118 1.56 -1.92 -22.11
CA TYR A 118 0.88 -3.03 -21.46
C TYR A 118 1.85 -4.15 -21.05
N TYR A 119 2.71 -4.60 -21.95
CA TYR A 119 3.70 -5.64 -21.65
C TYR A 119 4.68 -5.17 -20.58
N ASN A 120 5.26 -3.97 -20.75
CA ASN A 120 6.22 -3.46 -19.80
C ASN A 120 5.64 -3.36 -18.38
N TRP A 121 4.37 -2.98 -18.26
CA TRP A 121 3.71 -2.88 -16.96
C TRP A 121 3.46 -4.24 -16.34
N LEU A 122 2.82 -5.16 -17.07
CA LEU A 122 2.42 -6.46 -16.53
C LEU A 122 3.60 -7.44 -16.36
N GLU A 123 4.65 -7.33 -17.16
CA GLU A 123 5.87 -8.13 -16.99
C GLU A 123 6.70 -7.70 -15.78
N ASN A 124 6.54 -6.46 -15.33
CA ASN A 124 7.20 -5.91 -14.15
C ASN A 124 6.22 -5.61 -13.01
N ILE A 125 5.06 -6.27 -13.02
CA ILE A 125 4.00 -6.01 -12.03
C ILE A 125 4.51 -6.26 -10.60
N ARG A 126 4.11 -5.39 -9.69
CA ARG A 126 4.36 -5.54 -8.26
C ARG A 126 3.04 -5.79 -7.54
N ASP A 127 3.13 -6.33 -6.34
CA ASP A 127 1.97 -6.49 -5.48
C ASP A 127 1.28 -5.15 -5.24
N TRP A 128 -0.03 -5.15 -5.34
CA TRP A 128 -0.84 -3.95 -5.22
C TRP A 128 -1.26 -3.70 -3.78
N CYS A 129 -0.80 -2.60 -3.21
CA CYS A 129 -1.30 -2.13 -1.92
C CYS A 129 -2.74 -1.64 -2.09
N VAL A 130 -3.68 -2.30 -1.43
CA VAL A 130 -5.12 -2.01 -1.54
C VAL A 130 -5.68 -1.25 -0.35
N SER A 131 -4.95 -1.15 0.74
CA SER A 131 -5.39 -0.40 1.93
C SER A 131 -5.14 1.10 1.79
N ARG A 132 -6.11 1.91 2.23
CA ARG A 132 -6.05 3.36 2.26
C ARG A 132 -6.53 3.87 3.62
N GLN A 133 -5.81 4.82 4.18
CA GLN A 133 -6.12 5.48 5.46
C GLN A 133 -7.07 6.66 5.19
N LEU A 134 -8.28 6.35 4.70
CA LEU A 134 -9.31 7.34 4.38
C LEU A 134 -10.46 7.25 5.38
N TRP A 135 -11.00 8.39 5.74
CA TRP A 135 -12.17 8.45 6.63
C TRP A 135 -13.46 7.91 5.98
N TRP A 136 -13.56 8.03 4.65
CA TRP A 136 -14.73 7.58 3.88
C TRP A 136 -14.32 6.60 2.79
N GLY A 137 -14.99 5.48 2.72
CA GLY A 137 -14.77 4.44 1.71
C GLY A 137 -15.35 3.10 2.16
N HIS A 138 -15.20 2.08 1.32
CA HIS A 138 -15.56 0.71 1.67
C HIS A 138 -14.45 0.09 2.51
N ARG A 139 -14.77 -0.21 3.75
CA ARG A 139 -13.82 -0.73 4.74
C ARG A 139 -13.32 -2.12 4.36
N ILE A 140 -12.07 -2.38 4.69
CA ILE A 140 -11.47 -3.70 4.54
C ILE A 140 -12.24 -4.71 5.41
N PRO A 141 -12.70 -5.83 4.82
CA PRO A 141 -13.52 -6.81 5.53
C PRO A 141 -12.67 -7.78 6.38
N ALA A 142 -11.71 -7.24 7.12
CA ALA A 142 -10.85 -7.97 8.03
C ALA A 142 -11.13 -7.58 9.48
N TYR A 143 -11.12 -8.57 10.37
CA TYR A 143 -11.44 -8.42 11.79
C TYR A 143 -10.32 -9.01 12.62
N TYR A 144 -9.81 -8.24 13.56
CA TYR A 144 -8.72 -8.58 14.46
C TYR A 144 -9.26 -8.95 15.83
N CYS A 145 -8.96 -10.15 16.29
CA CYS A 145 -9.23 -10.50 17.68
C CYS A 145 -8.20 -9.82 18.60
N GLN A 146 -8.66 -8.98 19.49
CA GLN A 146 -7.80 -8.23 20.40
C GLN A 146 -7.20 -9.11 21.51
N ASP A 147 -7.76 -10.32 21.72
CA ASP A 147 -7.31 -11.23 22.80
C ASP A 147 -6.28 -12.24 22.33
N CYS A 148 -6.38 -12.75 21.09
CA CYS A 148 -5.47 -13.78 20.58
C CYS A 148 -4.74 -13.40 19.28
N GLY A 149 -4.98 -12.22 18.72
CA GLY A 149 -4.34 -11.73 17.48
C GLY A 149 -4.81 -12.41 16.19
N GLU A 150 -5.83 -13.28 16.24
CA GLU A 150 -6.37 -13.95 15.04
C GLU A 150 -6.99 -12.93 14.09
N ILE A 151 -6.72 -13.08 12.80
CA ILE A 151 -7.30 -12.24 11.73
C ILE A 151 -8.34 -13.06 10.97
N THR A 152 -9.56 -12.56 10.90
CA THR A 152 -10.65 -13.20 10.17
C THR A 152 -11.13 -12.29 9.06
N VAL A 153 -11.12 -12.77 7.82
CA VAL A 153 -11.67 -12.04 6.66
C VAL A 153 -13.09 -12.57 6.39
N SER A 154 -14.07 -11.68 6.36
CA SER A 154 -15.47 -12.04 6.14
C SER A 154 -16.23 -10.89 5.51
N LYS A 155 -17.15 -11.21 4.58
CA LYS A 155 -18.12 -10.25 4.03
C LYS A 155 -19.16 -9.80 5.04
N ASP A 156 -19.42 -10.63 6.04
CA ASP A 156 -20.38 -10.35 7.12
C ASP A 156 -19.63 -9.93 8.38
N ALA A 157 -20.29 -9.16 9.25
CA ALA A 157 -19.67 -8.70 10.48
C ALA A 157 -19.30 -9.89 11.40
N VAL A 158 -18.05 -9.93 11.84
CA VAL A 158 -17.54 -10.97 12.74
C VAL A 158 -17.61 -10.46 14.17
N CYS A 159 -18.55 -11.00 14.95
CA CYS A 159 -18.75 -10.64 16.36
C CYS A 159 -18.00 -11.56 17.33
N THR A 160 -17.54 -12.72 16.88
CA THR A 160 -16.89 -13.73 17.74
C THR A 160 -15.68 -14.31 17.01
N CYS A 161 -14.57 -14.38 17.70
CA CYS A 161 -13.34 -14.96 17.17
C CYS A 161 -13.49 -16.47 16.93
N PRO A 162 -13.24 -16.98 15.72
CA PRO A 162 -13.35 -18.42 15.44
C PRO A 162 -12.30 -19.26 16.16
N LYS A 163 -11.20 -18.67 16.65
CA LYS A 163 -10.11 -19.38 17.29
C LYS A 163 -10.25 -19.45 18.81
N CYS A 164 -10.60 -18.35 19.47
CA CYS A 164 -10.64 -18.30 20.94
C CYS A 164 -12.03 -17.98 21.50
N SER A 165 -13.05 -17.84 20.63
CA SER A 165 -14.44 -17.51 21.00
C SER A 165 -14.61 -16.18 21.72
N SER A 166 -13.63 -15.30 21.69
CA SER A 166 -13.72 -13.96 22.25
C SER A 166 -14.67 -13.09 21.43
N SER A 167 -15.43 -12.23 22.09
CA SER A 167 -16.25 -11.19 21.45
C SER A 167 -15.49 -9.87 21.20
N ASN A 168 -14.19 -9.81 21.58
CA ASN A 168 -13.37 -8.62 21.45
C ASN A 168 -12.77 -8.52 20.04
N MET A 169 -13.63 -8.33 19.05
CA MET A 169 -13.26 -8.23 17.64
C MET A 169 -13.27 -6.77 17.18
N LYS A 170 -12.22 -6.34 16.50
CA LYS A 170 -12.11 -5.02 15.88
C LYS A 170 -11.95 -5.15 14.38
N GLN A 171 -12.85 -4.53 13.61
CA GLN A 171 -12.70 -4.44 12.15
C GLN A 171 -11.55 -3.50 11.80
N ASP A 172 -10.84 -3.82 10.73
CA ASP A 172 -9.83 -2.95 10.14
C ASP A 172 -10.40 -1.55 9.90
N GLU A 173 -9.63 -0.52 10.24
CA GLU A 173 -10.05 0.89 10.11
C GLU A 173 -9.80 1.42 8.69
N ASP A 174 -8.91 0.78 7.95
CA ASP A 174 -8.56 1.17 6.59
C ASP A 174 -9.72 0.87 5.62
N THR A 175 -9.72 1.59 4.52
CA THR A 175 -10.61 1.40 3.40
C THR A 175 -9.88 0.76 2.23
N LEU A 176 -10.61 0.10 1.35
CA LEU A 176 -10.08 -0.42 0.10
C LEU A 176 -9.84 0.73 -0.90
N ASP A 177 -8.81 0.58 -1.71
CA ASP A 177 -8.57 1.42 -2.88
C ASP A 177 -9.81 1.50 -3.76
N THR A 178 -10.10 2.67 -4.29
CA THR A 178 -11.26 2.89 -5.18
C THR A 178 -11.25 1.95 -6.39
N TRP A 179 -10.08 1.65 -6.94
CA TRP A 179 -9.93 0.75 -8.08
C TRP A 179 -10.24 -0.70 -7.76
N PHE A 180 -10.20 -1.09 -6.50
CA PHE A 180 -10.55 -2.45 -6.08
C PHE A 180 -11.99 -2.81 -6.47
N SER A 181 -12.93 -1.88 -6.31
CA SER A 181 -14.33 -2.08 -6.69
C SER A 181 -14.65 -1.54 -8.08
N SER A 182 -14.04 -0.44 -8.55
CA SER A 182 -14.33 0.12 -9.87
C SER A 182 -13.93 -0.80 -11.02
N ALA A 183 -12.90 -1.61 -10.86
CA ALA A 183 -12.53 -2.64 -11.83
C ALA A 183 -13.59 -3.75 -11.99
N LEU A 184 -14.48 -3.91 -11.03
CA LEU A 184 -15.54 -4.93 -11.07
C LEU A 184 -16.80 -4.47 -11.84
N TRP A 185 -16.91 -3.19 -12.17
CA TRP A 185 -18.11 -2.60 -12.74
C TRP A 185 -18.65 -3.33 -13.99
N PRO A 186 -17.82 -3.74 -14.95
CA PRO A 186 -18.30 -4.36 -16.20
C PRO A 186 -19.14 -5.63 -16.01
N PHE A 187 -19.01 -6.31 -14.88
CA PHE A 187 -19.74 -7.52 -14.58
C PHE A 187 -20.53 -7.46 -13.26
N SER A 188 -20.13 -6.67 -12.27
CA SER A 188 -20.87 -6.56 -11.01
C SER A 188 -22.26 -5.94 -11.20
N THR A 189 -22.40 -5.00 -12.13
CA THR A 189 -23.69 -4.39 -12.49
C THR A 189 -24.63 -5.34 -13.22
N LEU A 190 -24.11 -6.43 -13.78
CA LEU A 190 -24.87 -7.49 -14.45
C LEU A 190 -25.25 -8.64 -13.51
N GLY A 191 -25.01 -8.47 -12.21
CA GLY A 191 -25.45 -9.42 -11.18
C GLY A 191 -24.39 -10.37 -10.63
N TRP A 192 -23.12 -10.26 -11.10
CA TRP A 192 -22.03 -11.07 -10.53
C TRP A 192 -21.99 -10.94 -8.98
N PRO A 193 -21.77 -12.02 -8.21
CA PRO A 193 -21.28 -13.35 -8.63
C PRO A 193 -22.38 -14.35 -9.01
N LYS A 194 -23.62 -13.92 -9.19
CA LYS A 194 -24.69 -14.78 -9.69
C LYS A 194 -24.59 -14.87 -11.21
N ASN A 195 -24.92 -16.04 -11.76
CA ASN A 195 -25.08 -16.19 -13.21
C ASN A 195 -26.46 -15.68 -13.58
N THR A 196 -26.55 -14.59 -14.34
CA THR A 196 -27.79 -13.97 -14.80
C THR A 196 -27.84 -13.95 -16.33
N GLU A 197 -29.03 -13.82 -16.92
CA GLU A 197 -29.20 -13.73 -18.37
C GLU A 197 -28.46 -12.51 -18.94
N GLU A 198 -28.42 -11.40 -18.21
CA GLU A 198 -27.69 -10.19 -18.57
C GLU A 198 -26.18 -10.44 -18.59
N MET A 199 -25.67 -11.21 -17.60
CA MET A 199 -24.27 -11.59 -17.54
C MET A 199 -23.86 -12.44 -18.73
N ASP A 200 -24.66 -13.45 -19.07
CA ASP A 200 -24.41 -14.36 -20.20
C ASP A 200 -24.47 -13.65 -21.55
N TYR A 201 -25.28 -12.60 -21.66
CA TYR A 201 -25.49 -11.87 -22.91
C TYR A 201 -24.50 -10.72 -23.10
N PHE A 202 -24.20 -9.92 -22.06
CA PHE A 202 -23.42 -8.69 -22.17
C PHE A 202 -21.96 -8.83 -21.78
N PHE A 203 -21.55 -9.91 -21.13
CA PHE A 203 -20.18 -10.11 -20.69
C PHE A 203 -19.59 -11.43 -21.23
N PRO A 204 -18.32 -11.45 -21.72
CA PRO A 204 -17.44 -10.31 -21.87
C PRO A 204 -17.86 -9.34 -22.98
N THR A 205 -17.50 -8.06 -22.84
CA THR A 205 -17.76 -7.04 -23.86
C THR A 205 -16.82 -7.19 -25.05
N ASP A 206 -17.29 -6.80 -26.25
CA ASP A 206 -16.48 -6.85 -27.48
C ASP A 206 -15.46 -5.71 -27.57
N VAL A 207 -15.79 -4.55 -26.99
CA VAL A 207 -14.96 -3.35 -27.05
C VAL A 207 -15.00 -2.62 -25.72
N LEU A 208 -13.81 -2.28 -25.20
CA LEU A 208 -13.62 -1.37 -24.08
C LEU A 208 -12.85 -0.13 -24.56
N VAL A 209 -13.43 1.06 -24.36
CA VAL A 209 -12.76 2.33 -24.62
C VAL A 209 -12.34 2.96 -23.31
N THR A 210 -11.06 3.28 -23.18
CA THR A 210 -10.49 3.82 -21.93
C THR A 210 -9.38 4.83 -22.19
N GLY A 211 -9.00 5.59 -21.17
CA GLY A 211 -7.74 6.35 -21.16
C GLY A 211 -6.53 5.41 -21.21
N TYR A 212 -5.44 5.88 -21.78
CA TYR A 212 -4.22 5.07 -21.90
C TYR A 212 -3.57 4.75 -20.55
N ASP A 213 -3.84 5.55 -19.55
CA ASP A 213 -3.32 5.45 -18.18
C ASP A 213 -3.99 4.37 -17.32
N ILE A 214 -5.09 3.79 -17.82
CA ILE A 214 -5.81 2.69 -17.14
C ILE A 214 -5.90 1.42 -17.98
N ILE A 215 -5.00 1.24 -18.95
CA ILE A 215 -4.94 0.02 -19.80
C ILE A 215 -4.54 -1.23 -19.00
N PHE A 216 -3.81 -1.05 -17.89
CA PHE A 216 -3.25 -2.13 -17.07
C PHE A 216 -3.88 -2.19 -15.69
#